data_564ce2a6e6b822fbe64bb72559f44aad
#
_entry.id   564ce2a6e6b822fbe64bb72559f44aad
#
_cell.length_a   1.000
_cell.length_b   1.000
_cell.length_c   1.000
_cell.angle_alpha   90.00
_cell.angle_beta   90.00
_cell.angle_gamma   90.00
#
_symmetry.space_group_name_H-M   'P 1'
#
loop_
_entity.id
_entity.type
_entity.pdbx_description
1 polymer ?
#
loop_
_entity_poly.entity_id
_entity_poly.type
_entity_poly.pdbx_seq_one_letter_code
_entity_poly.pdbx_strand_id
1 'polypeptide(L)'
;MIATAPMLSAILSNIFLKENPDKKTWTAIMITFISVIYIFYDSIKIGNFYGDILGFIAALGLAIGAVIIRSAKKLNLVPSAVIGKLFVACFAVIFIDDYSLIGNDLIIVPLMCLMCVAIPFVLVTIAPRFITAAEVNLFFLLETIIGPIWVWLIIKEQPATETILGGIVIIVTIAAHSFLKLKKS
;
A
#
# COMPACT_ATOMS: atom_id res chain seq x y z
N MET A 1 -3.12 -10.93 1.03
CA MET A 1 -3.98 -10.52 -0.10
C MET A 1 -3.64 -9.12 -0.65
N ILE A 2 -3.42 -8.07 0.17
CA ILE A 2 -3.08 -6.69 -0.31
C ILE A 2 -1.85 -6.66 -1.24
N ALA A 3 -0.89 -7.55 -1.05
CA ALA A 3 0.30 -7.68 -1.91
C ALA A 3 0.01 -8.02 -3.39
N THR A 4 -1.22 -8.38 -3.73
CA THR A 4 -1.65 -8.54 -5.13
C THR A 4 -1.93 -7.20 -5.83
N ALA A 5 -2.04 -6.09 -5.09
CA ALA A 5 -2.40 -4.77 -5.62
C ALA A 5 -1.46 -4.29 -6.74
N PRO A 6 -0.12 -4.45 -6.69
CA PRO A 6 0.77 -4.05 -7.79
C PRO A 6 0.47 -4.83 -9.09
N MET A 7 0.18 -6.12 -8.98
CA MET A 7 -0.16 -6.97 -10.14
C MET A 7 -1.51 -6.57 -10.74
N LEU A 8 -2.53 -6.36 -9.87
CA LEU A 8 -3.86 -5.90 -10.29
C LEU A 8 -3.78 -4.52 -10.96
N SER A 9 -3.03 -3.57 -10.39
CA SER A 9 -2.88 -2.25 -10.99
C SER A 9 -2.10 -2.27 -12.31
N ALA A 10 -1.12 -3.18 -12.48
CA ALA A 10 -0.42 -3.36 -13.74
C ALA A 10 -1.39 -3.84 -14.84
N ILE A 11 -2.24 -4.83 -14.53
CA ILE A 11 -3.25 -5.36 -15.45
C ILE A 11 -4.29 -4.29 -15.78
N LEU A 12 -4.83 -3.62 -14.77
CA LEU A 12 -5.85 -2.56 -14.95
C LEU A 12 -5.29 -1.37 -15.73
N SER A 13 -4.04 -0.95 -15.47
CA SER A 13 -3.39 0.12 -16.22
C SER A 13 -3.23 -0.24 -17.70
N ASN A 14 -2.91 -1.49 -18.00
CA ASN A 14 -2.82 -1.95 -19.38
C ASN A 14 -4.19 -1.89 -20.07
N ILE A 15 -5.26 -2.36 -19.40
CA ILE A 15 -6.61 -2.41 -19.98
C ILE A 15 -7.18 -1.00 -20.16
N PHE A 16 -7.12 -0.15 -19.13
CA PHE A 16 -7.82 1.14 -19.10
C PHE A 16 -6.98 2.31 -19.63
N LEU A 17 -5.68 2.30 -19.36
CA LEU A 17 -4.79 3.41 -19.71
C LEU A 17 -3.92 3.09 -20.94
N LYS A 18 -3.93 1.84 -21.40
CA LYS A 18 -3.02 1.32 -22.44
C LYS A 18 -1.53 1.56 -22.07
N GLU A 19 -1.25 1.70 -20.78
CA GLU A 19 0.11 1.77 -20.26
C GLU A 19 0.60 0.34 -20.01
N ASN A 20 1.61 -0.10 -20.76
CA ASN A 20 2.27 -1.37 -20.52
C ASN A 20 3.44 -1.16 -19.57
N PRO A 21 3.39 -1.69 -18.34
CA PRO A 21 4.55 -1.69 -17.46
C PRO A 21 5.75 -2.37 -18.15
N ASP A 22 6.93 -1.78 -18.01
CA ASP A 22 8.17 -2.34 -18.57
C ASP A 22 8.42 -3.75 -18.00
N LYS A 23 9.11 -4.60 -18.76
CA LYS A 23 9.49 -5.96 -18.32
C LYS A 23 10.18 -5.96 -16.94
N LYS A 24 10.97 -4.91 -16.64
CA LYS A 24 11.61 -4.72 -15.34
C LYS A 24 10.59 -4.52 -14.20
N THR A 25 9.50 -3.79 -14.47
CA THR A 25 8.42 -3.60 -13.50
C THR A 25 7.69 -4.92 -13.24
N TRP A 26 7.41 -5.70 -14.29
CA TRP A 26 6.82 -7.04 -14.14
C TRP A 26 7.71 -8.00 -13.33
N THR A 27 9.02 -8.01 -13.61
CA THR A 27 9.95 -8.85 -12.81
C THR A 27 9.99 -8.41 -11.35
N ALA A 28 9.99 -7.11 -11.06
CA ALA A 28 9.94 -6.61 -9.68
C ALA A 28 8.64 -7.02 -8.98
N ILE A 29 7.48 -6.89 -9.66
CA ILE A 29 6.19 -7.32 -9.14
C ILE A 29 6.19 -8.82 -8.81
N MET A 30 6.70 -9.66 -9.70
CA MET A 30 6.75 -11.11 -9.48
C MET A 30 7.67 -11.50 -8.32
N ILE A 31 8.86 -10.90 -8.23
CA ILE A 31 9.81 -11.19 -7.15
C ILE A 31 9.20 -10.76 -5.80
N THR A 32 8.65 -9.55 -5.72
CA THR A 32 8.04 -9.05 -4.47
C THR A 32 6.80 -9.87 -4.09
N PHE A 33 5.99 -10.29 -5.05
CA PHE A 33 4.82 -11.14 -4.80
C PHE A 33 5.22 -12.51 -4.23
N ILE A 34 6.24 -13.16 -4.80
CA ILE A 34 6.77 -14.43 -4.27
C ILE A 34 7.34 -14.22 -2.86
N SER A 35 8.05 -13.12 -2.62
CA SER A 35 8.60 -12.81 -1.30
C SER A 35 7.51 -12.61 -0.24
N VAL A 36 6.39 -11.97 -0.60
CA VAL A 36 5.24 -11.82 0.30
C VAL A 36 4.58 -13.16 0.58
N ILE A 37 4.42 -14.03 -0.42
CA ILE A 37 3.92 -15.39 -0.19
C ILE A 37 4.83 -16.14 0.78
N TYR A 38 6.15 -16.00 0.63
CA TYR A 38 7.12 -16.63 1.54
C TYR A 38 6.98 -16.12 2.97
N ILE A 39 6.85 -14.80 3.18
CA ILE A 39 6.66 -14.19 4.50
C ILE A 39 5.40 -14.73 5.20
N PHE A 40 4.30 -14.87 4.45
CA PHE A 40 3.00 -15.26 5.00
C PHE A 40 2.64 -16.73 4.81
N TYR A 41 3.62 -17.57 4.42
CA TYR A 41 3.36 -18.97 4.07
C TYR A 41 2.66 -19.76 5.19
N ASP A 42 3.10 -19.60 6.43
CA ASP A 42 2.49 -20.27 7.58
C ASP A 42 1.13 -19.66 7.95
N SER A 43 0.94 -18.36 7.77
CA SER A 43 -0.34 -17.68 8.00
C SER A 43 -1.42 -18.10 6.98
N ILE A 44 -1.03 -18.48 5.76
CA ILE A 44 -1.96 -18.96 4.72
C ILE A 44 -2.63 -20.27 5.16
N LYS A 45 -1.92 -21.13 5.90
CA LYS A 45 -2.45 -22.41 6.40
C LYS A 45 -3.55 -22.25 7.43
N ILE A 46 -3.59 -21.13 8.16
CA ILE A 46 -4.55 -20.82 9.23
C ILE A 46 -5.67 -19.91 8.68
N GLY A 47 -5.65 -19.62 7.40
CA GLY A 47 -6.43 -18.57 6.73
C GLY A 47 -7.94 -18.62 7.03
N ASN A 48 -8.50 -17.43 7.20
CA ASN A 48 -9.95 -17.22 7.30
C ASN A 48 -10.45 -16.77 5.91
N PHE A 49 -11.25 -17.60 5.25
CA PHE A 49 -11.78 -17.36 3.91
C PHE A 49 -12.43 -15.96 3.76
N TYR A 50 -13.19 -15.52 4.79
CA TYR A 50 -13.79 -14.18 4.78
C TYR A 50 -12.74 -13.06 4.81
N GLY A 51 -11.71 -13.22 5.65
CA GLY A 51 -10.60 -12.27 5.72
C GLY A 51 -9.82 -12.20 4.41
N ASP A 52 -9.66 -13.32 3.73
CA ASP A 52 -8.98 -13.38 2.42
C ASP A 52 -9.77 -12.67 1.33
N ILE A 53 -11.09 -12.84 1.29
CA ILE A 53 -11.97 -12.12 0.35
C ILE A 53 -11.91 -10.61 0.61
N LEU A 54 -12.04 -10.18 1.86
CA LEU A 54 -11.96 -8.77 2.22
C LEU A 54 -10.60 -8.17 1.87
N GLY A 55 -9.51 -8.90 2.12
CA GLY A 55 -8.17 -8.50 1.75
C GLY A 55 -7.97 -8.38 0.23
N PHE A 56 -8.60 -9.26 -0.57
CA PHE A 56 -8.58 -9.17 -2.02
C PHE A 56 -9.39 -7.98 -2.53
N ILE A 57 -10.57 -7.72 -1.95
CA ILE A 57 -11.38 -6.54 -2.27
C ILE A 57 -10.61 -5.25 -1.95
N ALA A 58 -9.91 -5.20 -0.83
CA ALA A 58 -9.06 -4.06 -0.47
C ALA A 58 -7.92 -3.87 -1.49
N ALA A 59 -7.24 -4.95 -1.91
CA ALA A 59 -6.21 -4.90 -2.95
C ALA A 59 -6.74 -4.38 -4.28
N LEU A 60 -7.93 -4.83 -4.67
CA LEU A 60 -8.61 -4.37 -5.88
C LEU A 60 -8.95 -2.88 -5.78
N GLY A 61 -9.45 -2.43 -4.62
CA GLY A 61 -9.73 -1.02 -4.34
C GLY A 61 -8.49 -0.14 -4.46
N LEU A 62 -7.35 -0.57 -3.91
CA LEU A 62 -6.07 0.13 -4.05
C LEU A 62 -5.61 0.19 -5.51
N ALA A 63 -5.73 -0.91 -6.23
CA ALA A 63 -5.35 -0.98 -7.64
C ALA A 63 -6.21 -0.06 -8.51
N ILE A 64 -7.53 -0.09 -8.35
CA ILE A 64 -8.48 0.78 -9.05
C ILE A 64 -8.21 2.24 -8.71
N GLY A 65 -8.04 2.56 -7.43
CA GLY A 65 -7.74 3.92 -6.96
C GLY A 65 -6.48 4.49 -7.61
N ALA A 66 -5.38 3.72 -7.62
CA ALA A 66 -4.14 4.14 -8.26
C ALA A 66 -4.30 4.37 -9.78
N VAL A 67 -5.06 3.50 -10.47
CA VAL A 67 -5.34 3.65 -11.91
C VAL A 67 -6.21 4.87 -12.20
N ILE A 68 -7.24 5.13 -11.39
CA ILE A 68 -8.09 6.33 -11.53
C ILE A 68 -7.25 7.60 -11.34
N ILE A 69 -6.43 7.66 -10.28
CA ILE A 69 -5.56 8.81 -10.03
C ILE A 69 -4.58 8.97 -11.19
N ARG A 70 -4.01 7.89 -11.71
CA ARG A 70 -3.11 7.91 -12.86
C ARG A 70 -3.79 8.40 -14.14
N SER A 71 -5.06 8.03 -14.38
CA SER A 71 -5.82 8.48 -15.54
C SER A 71 -5.99 10.00 -15.55
N ALA A 72 -6.16 10.58 -14.39
CA ALA A 72 -6.37 12.02 -14.21
C ALA A 72 -5.09 12.78 -13.76
N LYS A 73 -3.90 12.29 -14.15
CA LYS A 73 -2.60 12.83 -13.72
C LYS A 73 -2.36 14.33 -13.98
N LYS A 74 -3.13 14.92 -14.89
CA LYS A 74 -3.08 16.37 -15.20
C LYS A 74 -3.89 17.21 -14.22
N LEU A 75 -4.82 16.59 -13.47
CA LEU A 75 -5.70 17.28 -12.54
C LEU A 75 -5.15 17.22 -11.11
N ASN A 76 -5.49 18.20 -10.29
CA ASN A 76 -5.23 18.13 -8.87
C ASN A 76 -6.35 17.34 -8.17
N LEU A 77 -6.07 16.06 -7.86
CA LEU A 77 -7.03 15.18 -7.22
C LEU A 77 -6.98 15.22 -5.68
N VAL A 78 -6.09 16.01 -5.08
CA VAL A 78 -6.00 16.14 -3.62
C VAL A 78 -7.34 16.58 -3.00
N PRO A 79 -8.07 17.61 -3.53
CA PRO A 79 -9.38 17.95 -2.99
C PRO A 79 -10.40 16.81 -3.06
N SER A 80 -10.41 16.06 -4.17
CA SER A 80 -11.31 14.89 -4.31
C SER A 80 -10.98 13.78 -3.32
N ALA A 81 -9.69 13.56 -3.04
CA ALA A 81 -9.25 12.61 -2.03
C ALA A 81 -9.69 13.03 -0.61
N VAL A 82 -9.63 14.31 -0.29
CA VAL A 82 -10.13 14.84 1.00
C VAL A 82 -11.63 14.62 1.13
N ILE A 83 -12.41 14.97 0.09
CA ILE A 83 -13.86 14.73 0.08
C ILE A 83 -14.18 13.25 0.25
N GLY A 84 -13.48 12.36 -0.46
CA GLY A 84 -13.65 10.92 -0.32
C GLY A 84 -13.38 10.43 1.11
N LYS A 85 -12.36 10.97 1.78
CA LYS A 85 -12.07 10.65 3.19
C LYS A 85 -13.15 11.16 4.14
N LEU A 86 -13.72 12.34 3.89
CA LEU A 86 -14.84 12.86 4.68
C LEU A 86 -16.06 11.94 4.56
N PHE A 87 -16.38 11.43 3.36
CA PHE A 87 -17.45 10.45 3.20
C PHE A 87 -17.18 9.17 4.02
N VAL A 88 -15.96 8.64 3.97
CA VAL A 88 -15.59 7.47 4.78
C VAL A 88 -15.72 7.76 6.27
N ALA A 89 -15.27 8.94 6.71
CA ALA A 89 -15.39 9.35 8.12
C ALA A 89 -16.86 9.46 8.55
N CYS A 90 -17.71 10.12 7.76
CA CYS A 90 -19.14 10.21 8.03
C CYS A 90 -19.81 8.83 8.09
N PHE A 91 -19.41 7.92 7.20
CA PHE A 91 -19.91 6.54 7.22
C PHE A 91 -19.44 5.78 8.44
N ALA A 92 -18.16 5.92 8.83
CA ALA A 92 -17.57 5.24 9.97
C ALA A 92 -18.23 5.64 11.30
N VAL A 93 -18.66 6.91 11.43
CA VAL A 93 -19.37 7.43 12.63
C VAL A 93 -20.61 6.59 12.98
N ILE A 94 -21.29 6.01 11.96
CA ILE A 94 -22.51 5.20 12.16
C ILE A 94 -22.19 3.89 12.91
N PHE A 95 -20.92 3.42 12.84
CA PHE A 95 -20.48 2.15 13.42
C PHE A 95 -19.67 2.31 14.70
N ILE A 96 -19.55 3.53 15.24
CA ILE A 96 -18.82 3.80 16.48
C ILE A 96 -19.80 3.72 17.65
N ASP A 97 -19.58 2.78 18.54
CA ASP A 97 -20.40 2.57 19.74
C ASP A 97 -19.99 3.50 20.88
N ASP A 98 -18.72 3.91 20.96
CA ASP A 98 -18.19 4.78 22.01
C ASP A 98 -17.27 5.87 21.42
N TYR A 99 -17.50 7.12 21.83
CA TYR A 99 -16.76 8.29 21.39
C TYR A 99 -15.81 8.83 22.49
N SER A 100 -15.56 8.06 23.56
CA SER A 100 -14.72 8.51 24.67
C SER A 100 -13.25 8.60 24.24
N LEU A 101 -12.68 9.78 24.35
CA LEU A 101 -11.25 10.03 24.26
C LEU A 101 -10.71 10.20 25.68
N ILE A 102 -9.74 9.36 26.08
CA ILE A 102 -9.23 9.30 27.44
C ILE A 102 -7.79 9.85 27.50
N GLY A 103 -7.52 10.70 28.47
CA GLY A 103 -6.17 11.19 28.74
C GLY A 103 -5.54 11.96 27.56
N ASN A 104 -4.41 11.48 27.04
CA ASN A 104 -3.64 12.14 25.98
C ASN A 104 -4.20 11.88 24.56
N ASP A 105 -5.29 11.12 24.42
CA ASP A 105 -5.85 10.75 23.11
C ASP A 105 -6.27 11.98 22.30
N LEU A 106 -6.69 13.05 22.98
CA LEU A 106 -7.05 14.32 22.36
C LEU A 106 -5.91 14.97 21.55
N ILE A 107 -4.66 14.65 21.88
CA ILE A 107 -3.47 15.15 21.18
C ILE A 107 -2.91 14.05 20.26
N ILE A 108 -2.82 12.83 20.77
CA ILE A 108 -2.17 11.71 20.06
C ILE A 108 -2.96 11.33 18.81
N VAL A 109 -4.29 11.20 18.91
CA VAL A 109 -5.12 10.78 17.78
C VAL A 109 -5.08 11.78 16.62
N PRO A 110 -5.30 13.10 16.80
CA PRO A 110 -5.14 14.06 15.71
C PRO A 110 -3.74 14.09 15.12
N LEU A 111 -2.69 13.98 15.94
CA LEU A 111 -1.31 13.94 15.46
C LEU A 111 -1.04 12.68 14.60
N MET A 112 -1.49 11.51 15.04
CA MET A 112 -1.43 10.28 14.27
C MET A 112 -2.21 10.38 12.95
N CYS A 113 -3.44 10.93 12.99
CA CYS A 113 -4.23 11.14 11.79
C CYS A 113 -3.54 12.06 10.80
N LEU A 114 -2.89 13.12 11.26
CA LEU A 114 -2.14 14.03 10.40
C LEU A 114 -0.90 13.36 9.81
N MET A 115 -0.05 12.76 10.65
CA MET A 115 1.25 12.23 10.24
C MET A 115 1.14 10.90 9.49
N CYS A 116 0.29 9.99 9.96
CA CYS A 116 0.22 8.62 9.42
C CYS A 116 -0.88 8.46 8.36
N VAL A 117 -1.84 9.37 8.27
CA VAL A 117 -2.94 9.26 7.29
C VAL A 117 -2.94 10.42 6.32
N ALA A 118 -3.07 11.67 6.78
CA ALA A 118 -3.30 12.81 5.90
C ALA A 118 -2.09 13.08 4.98
N ILE A 119 -0.89 13.19 5.55
CA ILE A 119 0.34 13.45 4.77
C ILE A 119 0.62 12.31 3.78
N PRO A 120 0.70 11.02 4.18
CA PRO A 120 0.91 9.93 3.24
C PRO A 120 -0.15 9.86 2.16
N PHE A 121 -1.42 10.11 2.48
CA PHE A 121 -2.50 10.07 1.49
C PHE A 121 -2.38 11.16 0.42
N VAL A 122 -1.95 12.38 0.81
CA VAL A 122 -1.66 13.44 -0.16
C VAL A 122 -0.52 13.01 -1.08
N LEU A 123 0.56 12.45 -0.53
CA LEU A 123 1.70 11.97 -1.30
C LEU A 123 1.31 10.85 -2.28
N VAL A 124 0.52 9.89 -1.81
CA VAL A 124 -0.01 8.79 -2.64
C VAL A 124 -0.91 9.30 -3.76
N THR A 125 -1.70 10.35 -3.50
CA THR A 125 -2.55 10.98 -4.52
C THR A 125 -1.73 11.72 -5.58
N ILE A 126 -0.56 12.22 -5.22
CA ILE A 126 0.35 12.92 -6.15
C ILE A 126 1.26 11.95 -6.91
N ALA A 127 1.72 10.88 -6.28
CA ALA A 127 2.69 9.94 -6.82
C ALA A 127 2.35 9.41 -8.25
N PRO A 128 1.09 9.04 -8.57
CA PRO A 128 0.75 8.55 -9.91
C PRO A 128 0.89 9.57 -11.04
N ARG A 129 1.19 10.83 -10.74
CA ARG A 129 1.54 11.83 -11.76
C ARG A 129 2.92 11.56 -12.34
N PHE A 130 3.83 11.03 -11.55
CA PHE A 130 5.25 10.86 -11.89
C PHE A 130 5.61 9.41 -12.24
N ILE A 131 4.98 8.45 -11.58
CA ILE A 131 5.24 7.01 -11.74
C ILE A 131 3.95 6.26 -12.11
N THR A 132 4.08 5.03 -12.61
CA THR A 132 2.91 4.21 -12.99
C THR A 132 2.11 3.76 -11.77
N ALA A 133 0.83 3.44 -11.97
CA ALA A 133 -0.04 2.94 -10.90
C ALA A 133 0.51 1.65 -10.27
N ALA A 134 1.12 0.76 -11.08
CA ALA A 134 1.76 -0.45 -10.60
C ALA A 134 2.95 -0.16 -9.68
N GLU A 135 3.75 0.85 -10.01
CA GLU A 135 4.90 1.26 -9.19
C GLU A 135 4.47 1.90 -7.88
N VAL A 136 3.41 2.71 -7.86
CA VAL A 136 2.86 3.25 -6.61
C VAL A 136 2.50 2.09 -5.67
N ASN A 137 1.76 1.10 -6.17
CA ASN A 137 1.38 -0.06 -5.36
C ASN A 137 2.58 -0.95 -4.98
N LEU A 138 3.64 -0.99 -5.81
CA LEU A 138 4.87 -1.69 -5.47
C LEU A 138 5.56 -1.04 -4.24
N PHE A 139 5.57 0.29 -4.15
CA PHE A 139 6.11 1.00 -3.00
C PHE A 139 5.32 0.74 -1.71
N PHE A 140 4.01 0.50 -1.78
CA PHE A 140 3.23 0.11 -0.61
C PHE A 140 3.73 -1.20 0.03
N LEU A 141 4.38 -2.08 -0.73
CA LEU A 141 4.94 -3.31 -0.14
C LEU A 141 6.09 -3.03 0.83
N LEU A 142 6.71 -1.85 0.79
CA LEU A 142 7.69 -1.47 1.81
C LEU A 142 7.09 -1.38 3.21
N GLU A 143 5.80 -1.03 3.31
CA GLU A 143 5.08 -0.98 4.59
C GLU A 143 5.05 -2.35 5.28
N THR A 144 4.91 -3.43 4.49
CA THR A 144 4.91 -4.82 4.99
C THR A 144 6.20 -5.19 5.73
N ILE A 145 7.28 -4.44 5.49
CA ILE A 145 8.59 -4.69 6.09
C ILE A 145 8.90 -3.66 7.16
N ILE A 146 8.60 -2.40 6.88
CA ILE A 146 8.87 -1.28 7.80
C ILE A 146 8.02 -1.45 9.08
N GLY A 147 6.78 -1.94 8.95
CA GLY A 147 5.90 -2.23 10.09
C GLY A 147 6.54 -3.16 11.12
N PRO A 148 6.92 -4.41 10.76
CA PRO A 148 7.62 -5.33 11.66
C PRO A 148 8.93 -4.78 12.23
N ILE A 149 9.69 -3.98 11.47
CA ILE A 149 10.92 -3.34 11.98
C ILE A 149 10.59 -2.37 13.11
N TRP A 150 9.57 -1.53 12.97
CA TRP A 150 9.13 -0.62 14.02
C TRP A 150 8.64 -1.38 15.26
N VAL A 151 7.85 -2.44 15.09
CA VAL A 151 7.41 -3.31 16.18
C VAL A 151 8.62 -3.88 16.93
N TRP A 152 9.62 -4.38 16.20
CA TRP A 152 10.85 -4.90 16.80
C TRP A 152 11.62 -3.83 17.58
N LEU A 153 11.78 -2.64 17.02
CA LEU A 153 12.54 -1.56 17.66
C LEU A 153 11.86 -1.02 18.92
N ILE A 154 10.53 -0.89 18.90
CA ILE A 154 9.76 -0.23 19.97
C ILE A 154 9.31 -1.25 21.01
N ILE A 155 8.70 -2.35 20.58
CA ILE A 155 8.08 -3.36 21.45
C ILE A 155 9.07 -4.47 21.82
N LYS A 156 10.23 -4.55 21.09
CA LYS A 156 11.27 -5.58 21.26
C LYS A 156 10.82 -6.99 20.88
N GLU A 157 9.73 -7.12 20.16
CA GLU A 157 9.26 -8.38 19.62
C GLU A 157 10.03 -8.72 18.34
N GLN A 158 10.78 -9.82 18.35
CA GLN A 158 11.59 -10.23 17.19
C GLN A 158 10.69 -10.71 16.05
N PRO A 159 10.83 -10.14 14.84
CA PRO A 159 10.13 -10.66 13.68
C PRO A 159 10.61 -12.06 13.31
N ALA A 160 9.73 -12.86 12.72
CA ALA A 160 10.08 -14.18 12.21
C ALA A 160 11.21 -14.08 11.16
N THR A 161 12.04 -15.11 11.08
CA THR A 161 13.17 -15.18 10.14
C THR A 161 12.70 -14.99 8.69
N GLU A 162 11.54 -15.55 8.36
CA GLU A 162 10.88 -15.43 7.05
C GLU A 162 10.56 -13.96 6.71
N THR A 163 10.11 -13.19 7.71
CA THR A 163 9.84 -11.76 7.57
C THR A 163 11.11 -10.97 7.28
N ILE A 164 12.21 -11.30 7.94
CA ILE A 164 13.50 -10.63 7.72
C ILE A 164 14.04 -10.96 6.32
N LEU A 165 14.10 -12.23 5.95
CA LEU A 165 14.63 -12.66 4.66
C LEU A 165 13.78 -12.16 3.49
N GLY A 166 12.47 -12.38 3.53
CA GLY A 166 11.56 -11.88 2.51
C GLY A 166 11.55 -10.37 2.42
N GLY A 167 11.67 -9.69 3.56
CA GLY A 167 11.78 -8.24 3.65
C GLY A 167 13.01 -7.69 2.94
N ILE A 168 14.18 -8.29 3.16
CA ILE A 168 15.42 -7.91 2.46
C ILE A 168 15.26 -8.04 0.95
N VAL A 169 14.67 -9.15 0.47
CA VAL A 169 14.44 -9.37 -0.97
C VAL A 169 13.53 -8.28 -1.54
N ILE A 170 12.46 -7.89 -0.83
CA ILE A 170 11.53 -6.84 -1.29
C ILE A 170 12.26 -5.49 -1.36
N ILE A 171 12.99 -5.09 -0.32
CA ILE A 171 13.74 -3.82 -0.30
C ILE A 171 14.75 -3.77 -1.45
N VAL A 172 15.56 -4.81 -1.61
CA VAL A 172 16.57 -4.88 -2.66
C VAL A 172 15.92 -4.81 -4.04
N THR A 173 14.81 -5.52 -4.24
CA THR A 173 14.08 -5.53 -5.52
C THR A 173 13.54 -4.16 -5.86
N ILE A 174 12.89 -3.47 -4.91
CA ILE A 174 12.32 -2.13 -5.13
C ILE A 174 13.44 -1.10 -5.34
N ALA A 175 14.52 -1.17 -4.57
CA ALA A 175 15.68 -0.31 -4.73
C ALA A 175 16.35 -0.50 -6.10
N ALA A 176 16.60 -1.74 -6.51
CA ALA A 176 17.16 -2.08 -7.81
C ALA A 176 16.25 -1.61 -8.96
N HIS A 177 14.94 -1.85 -8.86
CA HIS A 177 13.97 -1.38 -9.85
C HIS A 177 13.99 0.15 -9.99
N SER A 178 13.97 0.87 -8.88
CA SER A 178 14.00 2.34 -8.86
C SER A 178 15.30 2.88 -9.46
N PHE A 179 16.44 2.31 -9.09
CA PHE A 179 17.75 2.70 -9.62
C PHE A 179 17.86 2.45 -11.13
N LEU A 180 17.40 1.28 -11.61
CA LEU A 180 17.42 0.94 -13.04
C LEU A 180 16.50 1.84 -13.87
N LYS A 181 15.46 2.39 -13.27
CA LYS A 181 14.55 3.32 -13.93
C LYS A 181 15.12 4.72 -14.02
N LEU A 182 15.74 5.21 -12.95
CA LEU A 182 16.43 6.53 -12.93
C LEU A 182 17.56 6.59 -13.97
N LYS A 183 18.29 5.49 -14.19
CA LYS A 183 19.36 5.44 -15.19
C LYS A 183 18.85 5.50 -16.65
N LYS A 184 17.57 5.24 -16.89
CA LYS A 184 16.96 5.19 -18.22
C LYS A 184 16.20 6.49 -18.57
N SER A 185 15.94 7.35 -17.57
CA SER A 185 15.33 8.67 -17.72
C SER A 185 16.39 9.72 -17.98
#